data_34ba8843278ec98acb2bd8f0ce36272c
#
_entry.id   34ba8843278ec98acb2bd8f0ce36272c
#
_cell.length_a   1.000
_cell.length_b   1.000
_cell.length_c   1.000
_cell.angle_alpha   90.00
_cell.angle_beta   90.00
_cell.angle_gamma   90.00
#
_symmetry.space_group_name_H-M   'P 1'
#
loop_
_entity.id
_entity.type
_entity.pdbx_description
1 polymer ?
#
loop_
_entity_poly.entity_id
_entity_poly.type
_entity_poly.pdbx_seq_one_letter_code
_entity_poly.pdbx_strand_id
1 'polypeptide(L)'
;VRESANLWYVAKPKASPAAVTALNAQQNDFGWPEVRLVTYHALGQKLEGLLFTPRGAASTPASLPLVVYFYERNSDDLHRYRAPAPSASTVNIPYFVSRGYAVFIPDIAYEIGKPGPSALTCINAGVDAALAADKRLDSKRMGLQGQSWGGYQTAYLITQTNRYVCAMAGAPVSNMTSAYGGIRYGSGMSRQFQYERTQSRLGKTLWEDRQRYLDNSPVFFANQVRTPLLIMHNDKDGAVPYTQGIELFMALRRNELPVWMLVYNGEDHNLTERPNRVDLTVRMQQFFDHYLLGRPAPAWMTNGQPALEKNKRPASR
;
A
#
# COMPACT_ATOMS: atom_id res chain seq x y z
N VAL A 1 21.83 5.22 -3.38
CA VAL A 1 22.86 4.25 -3.02
C VAL A 1 22.30 2.87 -3.29
N ARG A 2 22.81 2.21 -4.32
CA ARG A 2 22.37 0.88 -4.79
C ARG A 2 23.01 -0.25 -4.01
N GLU A 3 23.85 0.07 -3.05
CA GLU A 3 24.66 -0.87 -2.33
C GLU A 3 24.20 -0.96 -0.88
N SER A 4 24.62 -2.02 -0.20
CA SER A 4 24.40 -2.19 1.23
C SER A 4 24.65 -0.88 2.00
N ALA A 5 23.97 -0.69 3.12
CA ALA A 5 24.12 0.50 3.96
C ALA A 5 25.52 0.59 4.59
N ASN A 6 26.52 0.83 3.76
CA ASN A 6 27.92 1.02 4.17
C ASN A 6 28.17 2.46 4.62
N LEU A 7 29.10 2.62 5.55
CA LEU A 7 29.67 3.92 5.86
C LEU A 7 30.72 4.29 4.81
N TRP A 8 30.65 5.51 4.35
CA TRP A 8 31.58 6.08 3.38
C TRP A 8 32.26 7.29 3.99
N TYR A 9 33.56 7.42 3.79
CA TYR A 9 34.37 8.53 4.26
C TYR A 9 34.84 9.38 3.10
N VAL A 10 34.74 10.68 3.25
CA VAL A 10 35.30 11.68 2.31
C VAL A 10 36.36 12.47 3.05
N ALA A 11 37.63 12.27 2.69
CA ALA A 11 38.77 12.84 3.42
C ALA A 11 38.86 14.38 3.32
N LYS A 12 38.37 14.94 2.23
CA LYS A 12 38.37 16.42 1.98
C LYS A 12 37.28 16.73 0.93
N PRO A 13 36.83 18.00 0.85
CA PRO A 13 35.89 18.39 -0.20
C PRO A 13 36.35 17.97 -1.58
N LYS A 14 35.47 17.41 -2.40
CA LYS A 14 35.73 16.86 -3.76
C LYS A 14 36.61 15.60 -3.83
N ALA A 15 37.02 15.00 -2.72
CA ALA A 15 37.64 13.67 -2.76
C ALA A 15 36.62 12.60 -3.08
N SER A 16 37.02 11.52 -3.72
CA SER A 16 36.15 10.35 -3.94
C SER A 16 35.82 9.68 -2.60
N PRO A 17 34.55 9.32 -2.36
CA PRO A 17 34.18 8.55 -1.18
C PRO A 17 34.86 7.18 -1.16
N ALA A 18 35.39 6.79 -0.01
CA ALA A 18 35.91 5.45 0.24
C ALA A 18 35.02 4.70 1.23
N ALA A 19 34.63 3.46 0.92
CA ALA A 19 33.89 2.63 1.84
C ALA A 19 34.76 2.25 3.03
N VAL A 20 34.26 2.49 4.26
CA VAL A 20 34.94 2.11 5.50
C VAL A 20 34.31 0.92 6.18
N THR A 21 33.17 0.43 5.67
CA THR A 21 32.53 -0.82 6.10
C THR A 21 32.13 -1.67 4.91
N ALA A 22 31.96 -2.98 5.13
CA ALA A 22 31.47 -3.94 4.16
C ALA A 22 30.29 -4.74 4.77
N LEU A 23 29.21 -4.02 5.09
CA LEU A 23 28.00 -4.60 5.70
C LEU A 23 27.13 -5.29 4.64
N ASN A 24 26.47 -6.35 5.04
CA ASN A 24 25.51 -7.09 4.20
C ASN A 24 26.08 -7.57 2.84
N ALA A 25 27.35 -7.97 2.80
CA ALA A 25 28.00 -8.48 1.59
C ALA A 25 27.21 -9.64 0.91
N GLN A 26 26.50 -10.46 1.71
CA GLN A 26 25.64 -11.53 1.26
C GLN A 26 24.49 -11.08 0.33
N GLN A 27 24.15 -9.78 0.30
CA GLN A 27 23.11 -9.30 -0.63
C GLN A 27 23.48 -9.53 -2.10
N ASN A 28 24.78 -9.65 -2.42
CA ASN A 28 25.24 -9.92 -3.77
C ASN A 28 24.84 -11.30 -4.28
N ASP A 29 24.51 -12.23 -3.36
CA ASP A 29 24.06 -13.59 -3.67
C ASP A 29 22.57 -13.65 -4.00
N PHE A 30 21.84 -12.53 -3.88
CA PHE A 30 20.41 -12.45 -4.10
C PHE A 30 20.04 -11.50 -5.24
N GLY A 31 18.91 -11.78 -5.89
CA GLY A 31 18.32 -10.93 -6.92
C GLY A 31 17.81 -9.62 -6.32
N TRP A 32 18.67 -8.61 -6.23
CA TRP A 32 18.30 -7.29 -5.71
C TRP A 32 17.50 -6.48 -6.73
N PRO A 33 16.47 -5.72 -6.33
CA PRO A 33 15.72 -4.90 -7.27
C PRO A 33 16.58 -3.79 -7.87
N GLU A 34 16.33 -3.50 -9.14
CA GLU A 34 16.72 -2.23 -9.74
C GLU A 34 15.65 -1.19 -9.44
N VAL A 35 16.06 0.05 -9.23
CA VAL A 35 15.13 1.17 -9.02
C VAL A 35 15.44 2.31 -9.96
N ARG A 36 14.42 2.93 -10.52
CA ARG A 36 14.52 4.13 -11.34
C ARG A 36 13.38 5.09 -11.06
N LEU A 37 13.62 6.37 -11.28
CA LEU A 37 12.59 7.40 -11.29
C LEU A 37 11.79 7.34 -12.59
N VAL A 38 10.50 7.49 -12.47
CA VAL A 38 9.55 7.67 -13.57
C VAL A 38 8.89 9.02 -13.38
N THR A 39 9.09 9.93 -14.32
CA THR A 39 8.49 11.28 -14.30
C THR A 39 7.12 11.26 -14.99
N TYR A 40 6.16 11.99 -14.43
CA TYR A 40 4.83 12.17 -15.01
C TYR A 40 4.23 13.53 -14.59
N HIS A 41 3.09 13.87 -15.18
CA HIS A 41 2.38 15.12 -14.86
C HIS A 41 0.96 14.79 -14.39
N ALA A 42 0.55 15.39 -13.29
CA ALA A 42 -0.81 15.32 -12.77
C ALA A 42 -1.14 16.58 -11.98
N LEU A 43 -2.38 17.02 -12.00
CA LEU A 43 -2.88 18.21 -11.29
C LEU A 43 -2.01 19.47 -11.56
N GLY A 44 -1.55 19.64 -12.82
CA GLY A 44 -0.70 20.77 -13.20
C GLY A 44 0.73 20.73 -12.64
N GLN A 45 1.17 19.65 -12.01
CA GLN A 45 2.48 19.49 -11.40
C GLN A 45 3.30 18.39 -12.08
N LYS A 46 4.63 18.59 -12.12
CA LYS A 46 5.56 17.51 -12.41
C LYS A 46 5.74 16.67 -11.15
N LEU A 47 5.47 15.38 -11.26
CA LEU A 47 5.60 14.39 -10.20
C LEU A 47 6.56 13.28 -10.62
N GLU A 48 7.02 12.52 -9.65
CA GLU A 48 7.92 11.40 -9.87
C GLU A 48 7.42 10.16 -9.13
N GLY A 49 7.91 8.99 -9.53
CA GLY A 49 7.63 7.75 -8.85
C GLY A 49 8.81 6.79 -8.94
N LEU A 50 8.90 5.87 -8.00
CA LEU A 50 9.95 4.86 -7.94
C LEU A 50 9.47 3.57 -8.58
N LEU A 51 10.07 3.15 -9.68
CA LEU A 51 9.80 1.86 -10.31
C LEU A 51 10.90 0.86 -9.95
N PHE A 52 10.50 -0.21 -9.26
CA PHE A 52 11.36 -1.33 -8.87
C PHE A 52 11.07 -2.52 -9.76
N THR A 53 12.13 -3.08 -10.37
CA THR A 53 12.04 -4.28 -11.24
C THR A 53 13.14 -5.26 -10.89
N PRO A 54 13.00 -6.56 -11.25
CA PRO A 54 14.08 -7.54 -11.10
C PRO A 54 15.32 -7.12 -11.87
N ARG A 55 16.50 -7.25 -11.23
CA ARG A 55 17.80 -6.96 -11.85
C ARG A 55 18.11 -8.00 -12.93
N GLY A 56 18.70 -7.58 -14.03
CA GLY A 56 19.14 -8.51 -15.09
C GLY A 56 18.02 -9.11 -15.93
N ALA A 57 16.80 -8.65 -15.76
CA ALA A 57 15.63 -9.15 -16.48
C ALA A 57 15.58 -8.76 -17.97
N ALA A 58 16.68 -8.27 -18.54
CA ALA A 58 16.78 -8.08 -20.00
C ALA A 58 16.66 -9.39 -20.78
N SER A 59 16.90 -10.53 -20.14
CA SER A 59 16.75 -11.88 -20.69
C SER A 59 15.46 -12.58 -20.25
N THR A 60 14.66 -12.00 -19.38
CA THR A 60 13.39 -12.59 -18.96
C THR A 60 12.30 -12.09 -19.88
N PRO A 61 11.71 -12.94 -20.70
CA PRO A 61 10.55 -12.53 -21.49
C PRO A 61 9.46 -12.35 -20.48
N ALA A 62 9.10 -11.23 -20.18
CA ALA A 62 7.90 -11.41 -19.46
C ALA A 62 7.19 -10.15 -19.16
N SER A 63 6.10 -10.23 -19.27
CA SER A 63 4.99 -9.60 -18.67
C SER A 63 5.11 -9.64 -17.14
N LEU A 64 5.61 -8.58 -16.51
CA LEU A 64 5.75 -8.47 -15.06
C LEU A 64 4.43 -7.98 -14.46
N PRO A 65 3.81 -8.71 -13.52
CA PRO A 65 2.70 -8.18 -12.74
C PRO A 65 3.19 -6.98 -11.92
N LEU A 66 2.33 -5.97 -11.78
CA LEU A 66 2.66 -4.72 -11.12
C LEU A 66 1.87 -4.56 -9.82
N VAL A 67 2.57 -4.39 -8.70
CA VAL A 67 1.95 -3.91 -7.46
C VAL A 67 2.22 -2.42 -7.31
N VAL A 68 1.18 -1.62 -7.24
CA VAL A 68 1.26 -0.18 -7.04
C VAL A 68 1.07 0.10 -5.55
N TYR A 69 2.12 0.54 -4.89
CA TYR A 69 2.12 0.94 -3.48
C TYR A 69 2.18 2.45 -3.38
N PHE A 70 1.44 3.04 -2.48
CA PHE A 70 1.45 4.50 -2.32
C PHE A 70 1.10 4.95 -0.91
N TYR A 71 1.51 6.18 -0.61
CA TYR A 71 1.13 6.92 0.60
C TYR A 71 0.93 8.41 0.28
N GLU A 72 2.02 9.17 0.11
CA GLU A 72 2.02 10.56 -0.34
C GLU A 72 3.18 10.79 -1.33
N ARG A 73 4.35 11.23 -0.86
CA ARG A 73 5.56 11.41 -1.66
C ARG A 73 6.64 10.46 -1.18
N ASN A 74 7.27 9.75 -2.09
CA ASN A 74 8.28 8.75 -1.81
C ASN A 74 9.46 8.82 -2.81
N SER A 75 9.44 9.71 -3.80
CA SER A 75 10.49 9.79 -4.83
C SER A 75 11.86 10.14 -4.24
N ASP A 76 11.89 10.89 -3.13
CA ASP A 76 13.12 11.20 -2.39
C ASP A 76 13.81 9.95 -1.81
N ASP A 77 13.09 8.86 -1.67
CA ASP A 77 13.60 7.56 -1.19
C ASP A 77 14.34 6.75 -2.27
N LEU A 78 14.69 7.31 -3.43
CA LEU A 78 15.38 6.62 -4.53
C LEU A 78 16.63 5.86 -4.08
N HIS A 79 17.37 6.45 -3.16
CA HIS A 79 18.63 5.89 -2.66
C HIS A 79 18.50 5.18 -1.30
N ARG A 80 17.28 5.02 -0.80
CA ARG A 80 17.05 4.36 0.47
C ARG A 80 17.33 2.87 0.37
N TYR A 81 18.17 2.37 1.28
CA TYR A 81 18.35 0.94 1.44
C TYR A 81 17.10 0.29 2.01
N ARG A 82 16.60 -0.75 1.34
CA ARG A 82 15.38 -1.47 1.73
C ARG A 82 15.73 -2.93 2.02
N ALA A 83 15.92 -3.24 3.31
CA ALA A 83 16.21 -4.61 3.73
C ALA A 83 14.97 -5.51 3.51
N PRO A 84 15.16 -6.78 3.07
CA PRO A 84 14.11 -7.79 3.16
C PRO A 84 13.73 -8.02 4.62
N ALA A 85 12.47 -7.89 4.93
CA ALA A 85 11.94 -8.12 6.27
C ALA A 85 10.46 -8.53 6.19
N PRO A 86 9.93 -9.29 7.16
CA PRO A 86 8.50 -9.51 7.27
C PRO A 86 7.74 -8.19 7.39
N SER A 87 6.65 -8.05 6.63
CA SER A 87 5.88 -6.82 6.52
C SER A 87 5.20 -6.45 7.84
N ALA A 88 5.34 -5.20 8.24
CA ALA A 88 4.54 -4.67 9.33
C ALA A 88 3.12 -4.29 8.86
N SER A 89 2.96 -3.90 7.58
CA SER A 89 1.67 -3.48 7.01
C SER A 89 1.71 -3.23 5.49
N THR A 90 2.91 -3.08 4.91
CA THR A 90 3.08 -2.68 3.51
C THR A 90 3.84 -3.73 2.73
N VAL A 91 3.80 -3.68 1.39
CA VAL A 91 4.60 -4.58 0.56
C VAL A 91 6.09 -4.46 0.90
N ASN A 92 6.75 -5.59 1.09
CA ASN A 92 8.20 -5.63 1.15
C ASN A 92 8.74 -5.68 -0.28
N ILE A 93 9.31 -4.58 -0.75
CA ILE A 93 9.71 -4.42 -2.15
C ILE A 93 10.73 -5.47 -2.59
N PRO A 94 11.86 -5.70 -1.90
CA PRO A 94 12.80 -6.74 -2.28
C PRO A 94 12.16 -8.14 -2.35
N TYR A 95 11.26 -8.45 -1.42
CA TYR A 95 10.57 -9.73 -1.38
C TYR A 95 9.67 -9.96 -2.59
N PHE A 96 8.86 -8.96 -2.97
CA PHE A 96 7.98 -9.08 -4.13
C PHE A 96 8.76 -9.07 -5.45
N VAL A 97 9.77 -8.19 -5.57
CA VAL A 97 10.58 -8.10 -6.79
C VAL A 97 11.38 -9.39 -7.02
N SER A 98 11.95 -10.00 -5.97
CA SER A 98 12.64 -11.28 -6.10
C SER A 98 11.74 -12.45 -6.55
N ARG A 99 10.41 -12.27 -6.47
CA ARG A 99 9.39 -13.23 -6.91
C ARG A 99 8.80 -12.91 -8.28
N GLY A 100 9.42 -12.00 -9.03
CA GLY A 100 9.03 -11.68 -10.39
C GLY A 100 7.94 -10.61 -10.51
N TYR A 101 7.68 -9.85 -9.46
CA TYR A 101 6.83 -8.66 -9.53
C TYR A 101 7.63 -7.42 -9.88
N ALA A 102 6.97 -6.43 -10.47
CA ALA A 102 7.38 -5.05 -10.39
C ALA A 102 6.62 -4.35 -9.26
N VAL A 103 7.25 -3.37 -8.63
CA VAL A 103 6.59 -2.50 -7.64
C VAL A 103 6.77 -1.05 -8.09
N PHE A 104 5.67 -0.30 -8.15
CA PHE A 104 5.70 1.12 -8.48
C PHE A 104 5.16 1.96 -7.33
N ILE A 105 5.87 3.04 -7.00
CA ILE A 105 5.50 3.96 -5.92
C ILE A 105 5.38 5.36 -6.50
N PRO A 106 4.17 5.80 -6.93
CA PRO A 106 3.94 7.15 -7.42
C PRO A 106 3.90 8.16 -6.27
N ASP A 107 4.39 9.37 -6.52
CA ASP A 107 4.10 10.54 -5.70
C ASP A 107 2.67 11.02 -5.92
N ILE A 108 2.09 11.62 -4.91
CA ILE A 108 0.72 12.14 -4.98
C ILE A 108 0.71 13.61 -4.56
N ALA A 109 0.16 14.45 -5.40
CA ALA A 109 -0.21 15.83 -5.07
C ALA A 109 -1.70 15.89 -4.73
N TYR A 110 -2.11 16.93 -4.02
CA TYR A 110 -3.50 17.07 -3.57
C TYR A 110 -4.06 18.46 -3.84
N GLU A 111 -5.30 18.49 -4.27
CA GLU A 111 -6.17 19.67 -4.24
C GLU A 111 -6.97 19.68 -2.93
N ILE A 112 -7.13 20.87 -2.34
CA ILE A 112 -7.93 21.03 -1.13
C ILE A 112 -9.39 20.63 -1.41
N GLY A 113 -9.95 19.82 -0.53
CA GLY A 113 -11.32 19.32 -0.63
C GLY A 113 -11.48 18.08 -1.49
N LYS A 114 -10.43 17.63 -2.19
CA LYS A 114 -10.50 16.53 -3.15
C LYS A 114 -9.42 15.47 -2.94
N PRO A 115 -9.20 14.95 -1.72
CA PRO A 115 -8.11 13.99 -1.48
C PRO A 115 -8.26 12.70 -2.30
N GLY A 116 -9.45 12.15 -2.41
CA GLY A 116 -9.72 10.95 -3.20
C GLY A 116 -9.51 11.16 -4.71
N PRO A 117 -10.17 12.14 -5.34
CA PRO A 117 -9.96 12.47 -6.76
C PRO A 117 -8.50 12.80 -7.08
N SER A 118 -7.80 13.50 -6.20
CA SER A 118 -6.38 13.83 -6.38
C SER A 118 -5.52 12.57 -6.41
N ALA A 119 -5.72 11.65 -5.45
CA ALA A 119 -5.02 10.38 -5.42
C ALA A 119 -5.29 9.54 -6.68
N LEU A 120 -6.55 9.43 -7.10
CA LEU A 120 -6.95 8.72 -8.32
C LEU A 120 -6.21 9.27 -9.55
N THR A 121 -6.21 10.59 -9.73
CA THR A 121 -5.57 11.26 -10.86
C THR A 121 -4.06 11.02 -10.88
N CYS A 122 -3.39 11.25 -9.74
CA CYS A 122 -1.94 11.12 -9.66
C CYS A 122 -1.47 9.67 -9.81
N ILE A 123 -2.13 8.72 -9.15
CA ILE A 123 -1.77 7.31 -9.21
C ILE A 123 -1.95 6.77 -10.63
N ASN A 124 -3.09 7.04 -11.29
CA ASN A 124 -3.33 6.58 -12.65
C ASN A 124 -2.35 7.18 -13.65
N ALA A 125 -2.06 8.48 -13.57
CA ALA A 125 -1.07 9.13 -14.43
C ALA A 125 0.35 8.53 -14.22
N GLY A 126 0.74 8.29 -12.97
CA GLY A 126 2.00 7.64 -12.65
C GLY A 126 2.08 6.22 -13.20
N VAL A 127 1.01 5.43 -13.06
CA VAL A 127 0.94 4.06 -13.61
C VAL A 127 1.04 4.08 -15.13
N ASP A 128 0.39 5.01 -15.83
CA ASP A 128 0.50 5.15 -17.29
C ASP A 128 1.95 5.44 -17.71
N ALA A 129 2.61 6.34 -16.98
CA ALA A 129 4.02 6.65 -17.22
C ALA A 129 4.93 5.44 -16.93
N ALA A 130 4.68 4.66 -15.88
CA ALA A 130 5.43 3.45 -15.58
C ALA A 130 5.29 2.40 -16.70
N LEU A 131 4.06 2.16 -17.18
CA LEU A 131 3.77 1.25 -18.30
C LEU A 131 4.43 1.73 -19.60
N ALA A 132 4.49 3.03 -19.82
CA ALA A 132 5.20 3.60 -20.97
C ALA A 132 6.72 3.42 -20.85
N ALA A 133 7.26 3.58 -19.66
CA ALA A 133 8.69 3.51 -19.37
C ALA A 133 9.25 2.08 -19.38
N ASP A 134 8.43 1.05 -19.09
CA ASP A 134 8.86 -0.35 -19.11
C ASP A 134 7.80 -1.26 -19.75
N LYS A 135 8.09 -1.70 -20.96
CA LYS A 135 7.17 -2.55 -21.74
C LYS A 135 7.01 -3.98 -21.21
N ARG A 136 7.80 -4.36 -20.19
CA ARG A 136 7.63 -5.64 -19.50
C ARG A 136 6.46 -5.61 -18.53
N LEU A 137 6.00 -4.43 -18.09
CA LEU A 137 4.88 -4.31 -17.16
C LEU A 137 3.56 -4.73 -17.83
N ASP A 138 2.81 -5.57 -17.13
CA ASP A 138 1.53 -6.07 -17.63
C ASP A 138 0.36 -5.21 -17.13
N SER A 139 -0.21 -4.44 -18.05
CA SER A 139 -1.37 -3.59 -17.75
C SER A 139 -2.64 -4.36 -17.36
N LYS A 140 -2.68 -5.68 -17.58
CA LYS A 140 -3.80 -6.56 -17.21
C LYS A 140 -3.59 -7.24 -15.84
N ARG A 141 -2.40 -7.15 -15.27
CA ARG A 141 -2.03 -7.78 -13.99
C ARG A 141 -1.48 -6.74 -13.01
N MET A 142 -2.34 -5.78 -12.65
CA MET A 142 -2.00 -4.71 -11.73
C MET A 142 -2.83 -4.82 -10.44
N GLY A 143 -2.16 -4.74 -9.28
CA GLY A 143 -2.78 -4.69 -7.97
C GLY A 143 -2.41 -3.43 -7.19
N LEU A 144 -3.27 -3.01 -6.27
CA LEU A 144 -3.03 -1.86 -5.38
C LEU A 144 -2.66 -2.31 -3.98
N GLN A 145 -1.79 -1.58 -3.32
CA GLN A 145 -1.56 -1.73 -1.89
C GLN A 145 -1.32 -0.37 -1.24
N GLY A 146 -1.94 -0.14 -0.10
CA GLY A 146 -1.71 1.03 0.74
C GLY A 146 -2.07 0.77 2.19
N GLN A 147 -1.36 1.44 3.10
CA GLN A 147 -1.59 1.37 4.54
C GLN A 147 -2.04 2.73 5.06
N SER A 148 -2.97 2.76 6.03
CA SER A 148 -3.39 3.99 6.68
C SER A 148 -4.02 4.97 5.69
N TRP A 149 -3.39 6.11 5.45
CA TRP A 149 -3.78 7.03 4.39
C TRP A 149 -3.72 6.39 3.00
N GLY A 150 -2.72 5.55 2.73
CA GLY A 150 -2.67 4.71 1.54
C GLY A 150 -3.81 3.69 1.49
N GLY A 151 -4.24 3.18 2.63
CA GLY A 151 -5.41 2.31 2.74
C GLY A 151 -6.71 3.03 2.36
N TYR A 152 -6.89 4.28 2.81
CA TYR A 152 -7.98 5.14 2.36
C TYR A 152 -7.95 5.31 0.83
N GLN A 153 -6.79 5.68 0.29
CA GLN A 153 -6.64 5.89 -1.15
C GLN A 153 -6.96 4.62 -1.94
N THR A 154 -6.49 3.46 -1.47
CA THR A 154 -6.81 2.15 -2.07
C THR A 154 -8.31 1.91 -2.08
N ALA A 155 -8.98 2.09 -0.93
CA ALA A 155 -10.43 1.93 -0.82
C ALA A 155 -11.18 2.90 -1.74
N TYR A 156 -10.73 4.16 -1.83
CA TYR A 156 -11.33 5.15 -2.72
C TYR A 156 -11.15 4.77 -4.19
N LEU A 157 -9.93 4.43 -4.62
CA LEU A 157 -9.64 4.11 -6.02
C LEU A 157 -10.54 2.99 -6.56
N ILE A 158 -10.71 1.91 -5.79
CA ILE A 158 -11.52 0.76 -6.26
C ILE A 158 -13.02 1.07 -6.35
N THR A 159 -13.50 2.18 -5.78
CA THR A 159 -14.87 2.68 -6.02
C THR A 159 -14.99 3.48 -7.32
N GLN A 160 -13.88 3.95 -7.88
CA GLN A 160 -13.85 4.87 -9.02
C GLN A 160 -13.34 4.23 -10.32
N THR A 161 -12.64 3.10 -10.23
CA THR A 161 -12.04 2.46 -11.41
C THR A 161 -11.95 0.95 -11.24
N ASN A 162 -12.13 0.21 -12.35
CA ASN A 162 -11.94 -1.24 -12.43
C ASN A 162 -10.60 -1.61 -13.07
N ARG A 163 -9.65 -0.67 -13.13
CA ARG A 163 -8.35 -0.84 -13.77
C ARG A 163 -7.48 -1.90 -13.08
N TYR A 164 -7.68 -2.09 -11.76
CA TYR A 164 -6.84 -2.95 -10.93
C TYR A 164 -7.58 -4.24 -10.61
N VAL A 165 -6.91 -5.38 -10.80
CA VAL A 165 -7.55 -6.70 -10.66
C VAL A 165 -7.71 -7.15 -9.22
N CYS A 166 -6.96 -6.57 -8.31
CA CYS A 166 -7.09 -6.79 -6.86
C CYS A 166 -6.50 -5.63 -6.07
N ALA A 167 -6.87 -5.52 -4.81
CA ALA A 167 -6.36 -4.47 -3.93
C ALA A 167 -6.19 -4.97 -2.49
N MET A 168 -5.22 -4.40 -1.78
CA MET A 168 -5.06 -4.59 -0.34
C MET A 168 -5.02 -3.24 0.37
N ALA A 169 -5.95 -3.02 1.29
CA ALA A 169 -6.04 -1.83 2.12
C ALA A 169 -5.73 -2.16 3.58
N GLY A 170 -4.61 -1.68 4.07
CA GLY A 170 -4.28 -1.79 5.50
C GLY A 170 -4.80 -0.60 6.28
N ALA A 171 -5.46 -0.83 7.41
CA ALA A 171 -6.03 0.18 8.30
C ALA A 171 -6.69 1.35 7.55
N PRO A 172 -7.61 1.09 6.59
CA PRO A 172 -8.20 2.15 5.77
C PRO A 172 -9.11 3.05 6.58
N VAL A 173 -9.05 4.36 6.33
CA VAL A 173 -10.16 5.26 6.66
C VAL A 173 -11.20 5.09 5.56
N SER A 174 -12.37 4.55 5.89
CA SER A 174 -13.42 4.26 4.90
C SER A 174 -14.58 5.25 4.94
N ASN A 175 -14.78 5.88 6.08
CA ASN A 175 -15.87 6.81 6.34
C ASN A 175 -15.34 8.06 7.03
N MET A 176 -15.16 9.13 6.24
CA MET A 176 -14.63 10.41 6.75
C MET A 176 -15.55 11.05 7.79
N THR A 177 -16.86 10.74 7.79
CA THR A 177 -17.81 11.32 8.74
C THR A 177 -17.64 10.73 10.13
N SER A 178 -17.66 9.39 10.26
CA SER A 178 -17.46 8.72 11.55
C SER A 178 -16.04 8.87 12.07
N ALA A 179 -15.04 8.82 11.17
CA ALA A 179 -13.65 9.01 11.52
C ALA A 179 -13.35 10.44 12.00
N TYR A 180 -14.01 11.46 11.44
CA TYR A 180 -13.89 12.87 11.87
C TYR A 180 -14.31 13.08 13.33
N GLY A 181 -15.38 12.40 13.76
CA GLY A 181 -15.85 12.44 15.14
C GLY A 181 -15.01 11.62 16.12
N GLY A 182 -14.00 10.89 15.65
CA GLY A 182 -13.16 10.03 16.46
C GLY A 182 -11.96 10.73 17.07
N ILE A 183 -11.22 9.97 17.88
CA ILE A 183 -9.92 10.36 18.43
C ILE A 183 -8.83 9.38 17.99
N ARG A 184 -7.58 9.79 18.07
CA ARG A 184 -6.44 8.89 17.98
C ARG A 184 -6.24 8.23 19.34
N TYR A 185 -6.67 6.99 19.50
CA TYR A 185 -6.64 6.27 20.78
C TYR A 185 -5.23 6.20 21.40
N GLY A 186 -4.19 6.07 20.57
CA GLY A 186 -2.81 6.03 21.04
C GLY A 186 -2.31 7.35 21.64
N SER A 187 -2.96 8.48 21.39
CA SER A 187 -2.54 9.80 21.89
C SER A 187 -3.64 10.62 22.57
N GLY A 188 -4.91 10.21 22.45
CA GLY A 188 -6.06 10.96 22.93
C GLY A 188 -6.39 12.22 22.12
N MET A 189 -5.68 12.48 21.01
CA MET A 189 -5.88 13.69 20.20
C MET A 189 -7.15 13.61 19.35
N SER A 190 -7.88 14.73 19.24
CA SER A 190 -8.93 14.90 18.24
C SER A 190 -8.37 14.67 16.82
N ARG A 191 -9.20 14.10 15.95
CA ARG A 191 -8.83 13.86 14.54
C ARG A 191 -9.24 14.99 13.60
N GLN A 192 -10.07 15.93 14.04
CA GLN A 192 -10.70 16.96 13.21
C GLN A 192 -9.69 17.76 12.40
N PHE A 193 -8.64 18.30 13.03
CA PHE A 193 -7.60 19.04 12.32
C PHE A 193 -6.91 18.24 11.22
N GLN A 194 -6.79 16.90 11.39
CA GLN A 194 -6.18 16.02 10.40
C GLN A 194 -7.05 15.94 9.14
N TYR A 195 -8.36 15.89 9.30
CA TYR A 195 -9.30 15.86 8.17
C TYR A 195 -9.42 17.21 7.50
N GLU A 196 -9.51 18.28 8.27
CA GLU A 196 -9.69 19.62 7.74
C GLU A 196 -8.44 20.17 7.04
N ARG A 197 -7.27 20.07 7.66
CA ARG A 197 -6.10 20.88 7.32
C ARG A 197 -4.85 20.12 6.93
N THR A 198 -4.57 18.98 7.55
CA THR A 198 -3.31 18.26 7.33
C THR A 198 -3.46 17.14 6.31
N GLN A 199 -3.51 15.88 6.73
CA GLN A 199 -3.43 14.74 5.81
C GLN A 199 -4.59 14.67 4.82
N SER A 200 -5.84 14.84 5.27
CA SER A 200 -7.01 14.71 4.39
C SER A 200 -7.33 15.97 3.60
N ARG A 201 -6.89 17.13 4.06
CA ARG A 201 -7.01 18.41 3.33
C ARG A 201 -8.43 18.72 2.83
N LEU A 202 -9.47 18.35 3.62
CA LEU A 202 -10.84 18.62 3.22
C LEU A 202 -11.15 20.14 3.23
N GLY A 203 -10.43 20.93 4.02
CA GLY A 203 -10.48 22.40 3.99
C GLY A 203 -11.69 23.02 4.67
N LYS A 204 -12.65 22.22 5.12
CA LYS A 204 -13.89 22.62 5.80
C LYS A 204 -14.21 21.65 6.92
N THR A 205 -14.95 22.09 7.93
CA THR A 205 -15.52 21.19 8.93
C THR A 205 -16.65 20.35 8.33
N LEU A 206 -17.00 19.25 9.00
CA LEU A 206 -18.11 18.39 8.57
C LEU A 206 -19.45 19.15 8.47
N TRP A 207 -19.68 20.13 9.33
CA TRP A 207 -20.91 20.92 9.37
C TRP A 207 -20.97 22.03 8.31
N GLU A 208 -19.80 22.58 7.92
CA GLU A 208 -19.71 23.58 6.83
C GLU A 208 -19.91 22.96 5.44
N ASP A 209 -19.47 21.71 5.23
CA ASP A 209 -19.55 21.03 3.92
C ASP A 209 -19.65 19.51 4.10
N ARG A 210 -20.82 19.05 4.52
CA ARG A 210 -21.08 17.61 4.73
C ARG A 210 -20.87 16.81 3.45
N GLN A 211 -21.25 17.35 2.29
CA GLN A 211 -21.16 16.62 1.03
C GLN A 211 -19.73 16.26 0.69
N ARG A 212 -18.79 17.15 0.97
CA ARG A 212 -17.35 16.89 0.78
C ARG A 212 -16.84 15.68 1.57
N TYR A 213 -17.35 15.48 2.78
CA TYR A 213 -17.01 14.30 3.58
C TYR A 213 -17.63 13.03 3.01
N LEU A 214 -18.86 13.09 2.55
CA LEU A 214 -19.54 11.97 1.90
C LEU A 214 -18.82 11.57 0.60
N ASP A 215 -18.52 12.52 -0.26
CA ASP A 215 -17.87 12.29 -1.56
C ASP A 215 -16.45 11.68 -1.43
N ASN A 216 -15.78 11.93 -0.31
CA ASN A 216 -14.47 11.37 -0.02
C ASN A 216 -14.52 10.15 0.93
N SER A 217 -15.67 9.54 1.15
CA SER A 217 -15.86 8.36 2.00
C SER A 217 -16.14 7.12 1.15
N PRO A 218 -15.17 6.23 0.94
CA PRO A 218 -15.33 5.03 0.11
C PRO A 218 -16.52 4.16 0.45
N VAL A 219 -16.88 4.08 1.72
CA VAL A 219 -17.98 3.22 2.21
C VAL A 219 -19.31 3.52 1.53
N PHE A 220 -19.58 4.78 1.18
CA PHE A 220 -20.84 5.17 0.53
C PHE A 220 -20.91 4.77 -0.96
N PHE A 221 -19.79 4.35 -1.53
CA PHE A 221 -19.67 3.90 -2.91
C PHE A 221 -19.34 2.40 -3.01
N ALA A 222 -19.50 1.66 -1.93
CA ALA A 222 -19.14 0.24 -1.86
C ALA A 222 -19.86 -0.60 -2.92
N ASN A 223 -21.07 -0.24 -3.34
CA ASN A 223 -21.84 -0.89 -4.39
C ASN A 223 -21.23 -0.72 -5.81
N GLN A 224 -20.32 0.22 -5.99
CA GLN A 224 -19.62 0.45 -7.25
C GLN A 224 -18.34 -0.38 -7.40
N VAL A 225 -17.84 -0.94 -6.30
CA VAL A 225 -16.62 -1.76 -6.29
C VAL A 225 -16.81 -3.02 -7.13
N ARG A 226 -15.78 -3.41 -7.87
CA ARG A 226 -15.69 -4.68 -8.60
C ARG A 226 -14.38 -5.41 -8.30
N THR A 227 -13.41 -4.69 -7.75
CA THR A 227 -12.07 -5.18 -7.43
C THR A 227 -12.10 -5.97 -6.12
N PRO A 228 -11.66 -7.24 -6.10
CA PRO A 228 -11.46 -8.01 -4.86
C PRO A 228 -10.56 -7.27 -3.88
N LEU A 229 -10.95 -7.23 -2.61
CA LEU A 229 -10.25 -6.47 -1.58
C LEU A 229 -9.80 -7.33 -0.40
N LEU A 230 -8.53 -7.27 -0.07
CA LEU A 230 -7.98 -7.73 1.21
C LEU A 230 -7.85 -6.53 2.15
N ILE A 231 -8.48 -6.59 3.31
CA ILE A 231 -8.34 -5.60 4.38
C ILE A 231 -7.44 -6.19 5.47
N MET A 232 -6.51 -5.41 6.01
CA MET A 232 -5.83 -5.70 7.28
C MET A 232 -6.14 -4.55 8.24
N HIS A 233 -6.75 -4.82 9.39
CA HIS A 233 -7.01 -3.78 10.39
C HIS A 233 -7.04 -4.41 11.78
N ASN A 234 -6.19 -3.93 12.65
CA ASN A 234 -5.96 -4.53 13.96
C ASN A 234 -6.89 -3.93 15.02
N ASP A 235 -7.27 -4.73 16.01
CA ASP A 235 -8.26 -4.36 17.02
C ASP A 235 -7.75 -3.37 18.07
N LYS A 236 -6.44 -3.17 18.18
CA LYS A 236 -5.80 -2.17 19.05
C LYS A 236 -5.21 -0.97 18.30
N ASP A 237 -5.63 -0.77 17.05
CA ASP A 237 -5.15 0.35 16.25
C ASP A 237 -5.40 1.69 16.96
N GLY A 238 -4.31 2.30 17.44
CA GLY A 238 -4.33 3.59 18.14
C GLY A 238 -4.34 4.81 17.21
N ALA A 239 -4.18 4.60 15.90
CA ALA A 239 -4.12 5.67 14.90
C ALA A 239 -5.41 5.80 14.08
N VAL A 240 -5.92 4.71 13.51
CA VAL A 240 -7.17 4.66 12.75
C VAL A 240 -8.16 3.76 13.49
N PRO A 241 -9.34 4.26 13.89
CA PRO A 241 -10.31 3.41 14.58
C PRO A 241 -10.61 2.12 13.83
N TYR A 242 -10.52 0.99 14.50
CA TYR A 242 -10.75 -0.33 13.93
C TYR A 242 -12.13 -0.47 13.24
N THR A 243 -13.11 0.28 13.73
CA THR A 243 -14.44 0.36 13.12
C THR A 243 -14.42 0.79 11.67
N GLN A 244 -13.43 1.56 11.23
CA GLN A 244 -13.31 1.97 9.83
C GLN A 244 -13.10 0.78 8.88
N GLY A 245 -12.30 -0.21 9.29
CA GLY A 245 -12.15 -1.46 8.55
C GLY A 245 -13.42 -2.29 8.56
N ILE A 246 -14.11 -2.37 9.71
CA ILE A 246 -15.37 -3.09 9.87
C ILE A 246 -16.46 -2.47 8.96
N GLU A 247 -16.62 -1.15 8.97
CA GLU A 247 -17.60 -0.45 8.13
C GLU A 247 -17.42 -0.81 6.64
N LEU A 248 -16.19 -0.76 6.15
CA LEU A 248 -15.87 -1.10 4.75
C LEU A 248 -16.11 -2.59 4.46
N PHE A 249 -15.62 -3.47 5.33
CA PHE A 249 -15.80 -4.91 5.19
C PHE A 249 -17.28 -5.29 5.12
N MET A 250 -18.09 -4.78 6.04
CA MET A 250 -19.53 -5.07 6.09
C MET A 250 -20.28 -4.50 4.89
N ALA A 251 -19.91 -3.29 4.43
CA ALA A 251 -20.50 -2.70 3.24
C ALA A 251 -20.22 -3.55 1.99
N LEU A 252 -18.99 -4.03 1.81
CA LEU A 252 -18.63 -4.89 0.68
C LEU A 252 -19.28 -6.26 0.77
N ARG A 253 -19.33 -6.87 1.97
CA ARG A 253 -20.04 -8.14 2.21
C ARG A 253 -21.53 -8.03 1.90
N ARG A 254 -22.16 -6.92 2.30
CA ARG A 254 -23.60 -6.69 2.01
C ARG A 254 -23.88 -6.58 0.52
N ASN A 255 -22.91 -6.11 -0.25
CA ASN A 255 -22.96 -6.03 -1.72
C ASN A 255 -22.43 -7.29 -2.43
N GLU A 256 -22.19 -8.39 -1.68
CA GLU A 256 -21.74 -9.69 -2.20
C GLU A 256 -20.40 -9.65 -2.95
N LEU A 257 -19.54 -8.71 -2.57
CA LEU A 257 -18.24 -8.53 -3.20
C LEU A 257 -17.15 -9.38 -2.55
N PRO A 258 -16.18 -9.88 -3.31
CA PRO A 258 -15.05 -10.63 -2.76
C PRO A 258 -14.22 -9.74 -1.83
N VAL A 259 -14.32 -9.98 -0.53
CA VAL A 259 -13.59 -9.23 0.49
C VAL A 259 -13.16 -10.15 1.64
N TRP A 260 -11.93 -9.97 2.08
CA TRP A 260 -11.35 -10.65 3.24
C TRP A 260 -10.84 -9.61 4.22
N MET A 261 -10.89 -9.92 5.50
CA MET A 261 -10.37 -9.05 6.55
C MET A 261 -9.47 -9.85 7.49
N LEU A 262 -8.21 -9.45 7.57
CA LEU A 262 -7.24 -9.98 8.53
C LEU A 262 -7.21 -9.09 9.76
N VAL A 263 -7.39 -9.69 10.93
CA VAL A 263 -7.32 -9.01 12.22
C VAL A 263 -6.28 -9.71 13.07
N TYR A 264 -5.23 -8.99 13.45
CA TYR A 264 -4.22 -9.48 14.38
C TYR A 264 -4.53 -8.92 15.76
N ASN A 265 -5.05 -9.78 16.63
CA ASN A 265 -5.54 -9.38 17.95
C ASN A 265 -4.39 -8.85 18.83
N GLY A 266 -4.62 -7.71 19.45
CA GLY A 266 -3.64 -7.06 20.34
C GLY A 266 -2.60 -6.21 19.61
N GLU A 267 -2.55 -6.23 18.28
CA GLU A 267 -1.64 -5.40 17.49
C GLU A 267 -2.18 -3.99 17.28
N ASP A 268 -1.27 -3.04 17.21
CA ASP A 268 -1.56 -1.63 16.91
C ASP A 268 -1.64 -1.39 15.39
N HIS A 269 -1.52 -0.15 14.96
CA HIS A 269 -1.62 0.33 13.58
C HIS A 269 -0.71 -0.41 12.59
N ASN A 270 0.49 -0.76 13.02
CA ASN A 270 1.42 -1.62 12.31
C ASN A 270 1.74 -2.84 13.18
N LEU A 271 1.93 -4.00 12.55
CA LEU A 271 2.31 -5.21 13.25
C LEU A 271 3.69 -5.08 13.87
N THR A 272 3.81 -5.43 15.14
CA THR A 272 5.06 -5.46 15.90
C THR A 272 5.57 -6.88 16.10
N GLU A 273 4.67 -7.82 16.37
CA GLU A 273 5.01 -9.20 16.63
C GLU A 273 5.49 -9.92 15.37
N ARG A 274 6.70 -10.48 15.42
CA ARG A 274 7.31 -11.15 14.28
C ARG A 274 6.44 -12.26 13.66
N PRO A 275 5.78 -13.15 14.42
CA PRO A 275 4.88 -14.16 13.85
C PRO A 275 3.75 -13.56 13.01
N ASN A 276 3.13 -12.49 13.49
CA ASN A 276 2.05 -11.78 12.80
C ASN A 276 2.55 -11.12 11.51
N ARG A 277 3.75 -10.53 11.56
CA ARG A 277 4.41 -9.93 10.38
C ARG A 277 4.71 -10.98 9.31
N VAL A 278 5.16 -12.16 9.70
CA VAL A 278 5.41 -13.28 8.77
C VAL A 278 4.09 -13.76 8.16
N ASP A 279 3.06 -13.97 8.98
CA ASP A 279 1.72 -14.40 8.51
C ASP A 279 1.13 -13.38 7.52
N LEU A 280 1.18 -12.08 7.85
CA LEU A 280 0.72 -11.03 6.92
C LEU A 280 1.50 -11.05 5.61
N THR A 281 2.83 -11.21 5.66
CA THR A 281 3.66 -11.27 4.45
C THR A 281 3.24 -12.41 3.54
N VAL A 282 3.03 -13.59 4.12
CA VAL A 282 2.62 -14.79 3.37
C VAL A 282 1.22 -14.61 2.79
N ARG A 283 0.24 -14.15 3.58
CA ARG A 283 -1.14 -13.95 3.10
C ARG A 283 -1.24 -12.86 2.04
N MET A 284 -0.52 -11.76 2.21
CA MET A 284 -0.44 -10.71 1.20
C MET A 284 0.12 -11.25 -0.12
N GLN A 285 1.22 -12.03 -0.04
CA GLN A 285 1.78 -12.68 -1.23
C GLN A 285 0.78 -13.63 -1.86
N GLN A 286 0.17 -14.54 -1.09
CA GLN A 286 -0.81 -15.50 -1.60
C GLN A 286 -1.99 -14.82 -2.28
N PHE A 287 -2.46 -13.70 -1.73
CA PHE A 287 -3.54 -12.90 -2.31
C PHE A 287 -3.13 -12.34 -3.67
N PHE A 288 -1.96 -11.68 -3.76
CA PHE A 288 -1.48 -11.17 -5.03
C PHE A 288 -1.10 -12.29 -6.02
N ASP A 289 -0.52 -13.39 -5.55
CA ASP A 289 -0.22 -14.56 -6.40
C ASP A 289 -1.50 -15.14 -7.04
N HIS A 290 -2.58 -15.21 -6.27
CA HIS A 290 -3.88 -15.66 -6.80
C HIS A 290 -4.37 -14.78 -7.94
N TYR A 291 -4.45 -13.47 -7.73
CA TYR A 291 -5.04 -12.56 -8.68
C TYR A 291 -4.09 -12.14 -9.83
N LEU A 292 -2.80 -12.03 -9.57
CA LEU A 292 -1.84 -11.50 -10.53
C LEU A 292 -1.03 -12.59 -11.24
N LEU A 293 -0.91 -13.78 -10.64
CA LEU A 293 -0.18 -14.90 -11.23
C LEU A 293 -1.08 -16.11 -11.54
N GLY A 294 -2.38 -16.04 -11.26
CA GLY A 294 -3.32 -17.14 -11.49
C GLY A 294 -3.07 -18.36 -10.60
N ARG A 295 -2.44 -18.19 -9.46
CA ARG A 295 -2.23 -19.30 -8.51
C ARG A 295 -3.55 -19.72 -7.85
N PRO A 296 -3.71 -20.97 -7.43
CA PRO A 296 -4.90 -21.39 -6.68
C PRO A 296 -5.14 -20.52 -5.44
N ALA A 297 -6.41 -20.23 -5.15
CA ALA A 297 -6.76 -19.52 -3.93
C ALA A 297 -6.38 -20.36 -2.69
N PRO A 298 -5.70 -19.77 -1.69
CA PRO A 298 -5.34 -20.50 -0.49
C PRO A 298 -6.59 -20.79 0.38
N ALA A 299 -6.51 -21.79 1.23
CA ALA A 299 -7.64 -22.24 2.05
C ALA A 299 -8.28 -21.14 2.91
N TRP A 300 -7.48 -20.19 3.41
CA TRP A 300 -8.00 -19.08 4.20
C TRP A 300 -8.90 -18.12 3.38
N MET A 301 -8.73 -18.05 2.06
CA MET A 301 -9.61 -17.29 1.17
C MET A 301 -10.90 -18.05 0.82
N THR A 302 -10.83 -19.38 0.69
CA THR A 302 -11.98 -20.21 0.29
C THR A 302 -12.87 -20.59 1.47
N ASN A 303 -12.27 -20.93 2.61
CA ASN A 303 -13.00 -21.47 3.75
C ASN A 303 -13.28 -20.42 4.85
N GLY A 304 -12.49 -19.35 4.87
CA GLY A 304 -12.49 -18.40 5.98
C GLY A 304 -12.00 -19.03 7.30
N GLN A 305 -12.26 -18.36 8.40
CA GLN A 305 -11.98 -18.86 9.74
C GLN A 305 -13.27 -18.82 10.57
N PRO A 306 -13.82 -19.96 11.02
CA PRO A 306 -14.99 -19.98 11.88
C PRO A 306 -14.76 -19.19 13.17
N ALA A 307 -15.78 -18.49 13.65
CA ALA A 307 -15.69 -17.70 14.88
C ALA A 307 -15.26 -18.53 16.11
N LEU A 308 -15.65 -19.81 16.17
CA LEU A 308 -15.25 -20.74 17.23
C LEU A 308 -13.76 -21.13 17.18
N GLU A 309 -13.10 -20.87 16.07
CA GLU A 309 -11.65 -21.12 15.88
C GLU A 309 -10.82 -19.84 15.99
N LYS A 310 -11.48 -18.73 16.28
CA LYS A 310 -10.83 -17.48 16.62
C LYS A 310 -9.82 -17.74 17.74
N ASN A 311 -8.57 -17.37 17.56
CA ASN A 311 -7.44 -17.62 18.46
C ASN A 311 -6.80 -19.02 18.39
N LYS A 312 -7.32 -19.95 17.61
CA LYS A 312 -6.54 -21.13 17.26
C LYS A 312 -5.55 -20.74 16.15
N ARG A 313 -4.24 -20.88 16.42
CA ARG A 313 -3.22 -20.67 15.38
C ARG A 313 -3.52 -21.65 14.25
N PRO A 314 -3.61 -21.22 12.98
CA PRO A 314 -3.63 -22.16 11.88
C PRO A 314 -2.35 -23.01 12.00
N ALA A 315 -2.53 -24.33 11.92
CA ALA A 315 -1.38 -25.20 11.86
C ALA A 315 -0.47 -24.72 10.74
N SER A 316 0.77 -24.40 11.07
CA SER A 316 1.81 -24.07 10.08
C SER A 316 1.91 -25.20 9.08
N ARG A 317 1.49 -24.98 7.86
CA ARG A 317 1.80 -25.84 6.72
C ARG A 317 2.61 -25.05 5.70
#